data_e25127a5f1344b53f10e8ce9ed997eae
#
_entry.id   e25127a5f1344b53f10e8ce9ed997eae
#
_cell.length_a   1.000
_cell.length_b   1.000
_cell.length_c   1.000
_cell.angle_alpha   90.00
_cell.angle_beta   90.00
_cell.angle_gamma   90.00
#
_symmetry.space_group_name_H-M   'P 1'
#
loop_
_entity.id
_entity.type
_entity.pdbx_description
1 polymer ?
#
loop_
_entity_poly.entity_id
_entity_poly.type
_entity_poly.pdbx_seq_one_letter_code
_entity_poly.pdbx_strand_id
1 'polypeptide(L)'
;FLKTDPRPDAIVLPNFISVLQAVSAAKLMNLSIPQDIAIASFDETPECKFSNPSVTCLSRPLEEIGEEIADTALRLCNGELTEKDITRVFGSRLINEVHRSPADVLFPVQPSSGASV
;
A
#
# COMPACT_ATOMS: atom_id res chain seq x y z
N PHE A 1 -0.67 16.47 10.36
CA PHE A 1 -0.38 15.24 11.10
C PHE A 1 0.97 15.28 11.81
N LEU A 2 2.10 15.58 11.13
CA LEU A 2 3.43 15.57 11.78
C LEU A 2 3.61 16.60 12.91
N LYS A 3 2.75 17.60 13.00
CA LYS A 3 2.74 18.65 14.03
C LYS A 3 1.68 18.45 15.11
N THR A 4 0.93 17.35 15.09
CA THR A 4 -0.06 17.06 16.13
C THR A 4 0.61 16.61 17.42
N ASP A 5 -0.09 16.77 18.55
CA ASP A 5 0.33 16.27 19.84
C ASP A 5 -0.84 15.46 20.46
N PRO A 6 -0.68 14.15 20.69
CA PRO A 6 0.51 13.36 20.35
C PRO A 6 0.71 13.20 18.82
N ARG A 7 1.97 13.14 18.38
CA ARG A 7 2.31 12.82 17.00
C ARG A 7 2.05 11.33 16.74
N PRO A 8 1.53 10.93 15.57
CA PRO A 8 1.41 9.52 15.22
C PRO A 8 2.79 8.86 15.05
N ASP A 9 2.93 7.61 15.46
CA ASP A 9 4.15 6.81 15.29
C ASP A 9 4.28 6.25 13.87
N ALA A 10 3.16 6.16 13.14
CA ALA A 10 3.12 5.67 11.77
C ALA A 10 2.03 6.37 10.95
N ILE A 11 2.26 6.48 9.64
CA ILE A 11 1.28 6.97 8.67
C ILE A 11 1.22 6.03 7.47
N VAL A 12 0.00 5.82 6.98
CA VAL A 12 -0.26 5.07 5.75
C VAL A 12 -0.79 6.06 4.71
N LEU A 13 -0.16 6.07 3.55
CA LEU A 13 -0.42 7.04 2.50
C LEU A 13 -0.99 6.37 1.25
N PRO A 14 -1.88 7.04 0.52
CA PRO A 14 -2.61 6.42 -0.58
C PRO A 14 -1.75 6.15 -1.81
N ASN A 15 -0.67 6.92 -2.00
CA ASN A 15 0.16 6.84 -3.20
C ASN A 15 1.59 7.35 -2.94
N PHE A 16 2.48 7.07 -3.89
CA PHE A 16 3.90 7.42 -3.79
C PHE A 16 4.17 8.94 -3.76
N ILE A 17 3.37 9.75 -4.43
CA ILE A 17 3.53 11.22 -4.38
C ILE A 17 3.34 11.72 -2.95
N SER A 18 2.32 11.22 -2.26
CA SER A 18 2.08 11.53 -0.84
C SER A 18 3.23 11.06 0.05
N VAL A 19 3.86 9.92 -0.28
CA VAL A 19 5.07 9.45 0.42
C VAL A 19 6.22 10.43 0.27
N LEU A 20 6.51 10.91 -0.94
CA LEU A 20 7.57 11.89 -1.18
C LEU A 20 7.35 13.18 -0.38
N GLN A 21 6.09 13.64 -0.31
CA GLN A 21 5.72 14.81 0.49
C GLN A 21 5.94 14.57 1.99
N ALA A 22 5.55 13.39 2.50
CA ALA A 22 5.73 13.04 3.91
C ALA A 22 7.21 12.91 4.28
N VAL A 23 8.02 12.25 3.43
CA VAL A 23 9.48 12.15 3.62
C VAL A 23 10.13 13.53 3.64
N SER A 24 9.73 14.41 2.72
CA SER A 24 10.25 15.79 2.66
C SER A 24 9.87 16.57 3.91
N ALA A 25 8.63 16.45 4.38
CA ALA A 25 8.15 17.10 5.59
C ALA A 25 8.87 16.56 6.84
N ALA A 26 9.09 15.26 6.95
CA ALA A 26 9.84 14.64 8.02
C ALA A 26 11.27 15.20 8.08
N LYS A 27 11.96 15.30 6.93
CA LYS A 27 13.30 15.91 6.85
C LYS A 27 13.31 17.35 7.33
N LEU A 28 12.34 18.18 6.93
CA LEU A 28 12.25 19.58 7.37
C LEU A 28 12.00 19.71 8.88
N MET A 29 11.43 18.68 9.49
CA MET A 29 11.17 18.61 10.93
C MET A 29 12.27 17.87 11.70
N ASN A 30 13.36 17.47 11.05
CA ASN A 30 14.44 16.66 11.61
C ASN A 30 13.95 15.34 12.23
N LEU A 31 12.92 14.72 11.60
CA LEU A 31 12.40 13.42 11.99
C LEU A 31 13.09 12.32 11.19
N SER A 32 13.52 11.28 11.89
CA SER A 32 14.11 10.07 11.29
C SER A 32 13.02 9.08 10.91
N ILE A 33 13.12 8.51 9.71
CA ILE A 33 12.25 7.44 9.23
C ILE A 33 13.08 6.16 9.21
N PRO A 34 12.66 5.07 9.83
CA PRO A 34 11.37 4.86 10.51
C PRO A 34 11.39 5.12 12.02
N GLN A 35 12.47 5.62 12.63
CA GLN A 35 12.67 5.68 14.07
C GLN A 35 11.66 6.60 14.77
N ASP A 36 11.46 7.80 14.22
CA ASP A 36 10.53 8.79 14.78
C ASP A 36 9.14 8.68 14.20
N ILE A 37 9.02 8.21 12.95
CA ILE A 37 7.76 7.98 12.27
C ILE A 37 7.91 6.93 11.17
N ALA A 38 7.08 5.91 11.19
CA ALA A 38 7.01 4.93 10.12
C ALA A 38 6.10 5.40 8.98
N ILE A 39 6.47 5.08 7.73
CA ILE A 39 5.69 5.45 6.55
C ILE A 39 5.41 4.19 5.73
N ALA A 40 4.16 4.02 5.31
CA ALA A 40 3.74 2.97 4.39
C ALA A 40 2.88 3.55 3.26
N SER A 41 2.86 2.86 2.12
CA SER A 41 2.09 3.25 0.94
C SER A 41 1.12 2.14 0.51
N PHE A 42 -0.07 2.54 0.05
CA PHE A 42 -1.00 1.63 -0.62
C PHE A 42 -0.60 1.35 -2.07
N ASP A 43 0.34 2.09 -2.63
CA ASP A 43 0.86 1.86 -3.97
C ASP A 43 2.29 1.34 -3.92
N GLU A 44 2.55 0.27 -4.66
CA GLU A 44 3.89 -0.12 -5.06
C GLU A 44 4.22 0.56 -6.38
N THR A 45 5.30 1.35 -6.37
CA THR A 45 5.91 1.87 -7.60
C THR A 45 7.38 1.45 -7.64
N PRO A 46 8.01 1.38 -8.82
CA PRO A 46 9.44 1.06 -8.92
C PRO A 46 10.31 1.97 -8.03
N GLU A 47 9.90 3.22 -7.87
CA GLU A 47 10.62 4.21 -7.07
C GLU A 47 10.59 3.89 -5.58
N CYS A 48 9.59 3.16 -5.08
CA CYS A 48 9.54 2.72 -3.67
C CYS A 48 10.78 1.90 -3.29
N LYS A 49 11.30 1.10 -4.23
CA LYS A 49 12.49 0.25 -4.04
C LYS A 49 13.79 1.04 -3.98
N PHE A 50 13.83 2.20 -4.62
CA PHE A 50 15.00 3.06 -4.72
C PHE A 50 14.92 4.27 -3.79
N SER A 51 13.82 4.44 -3.05
CA SER A 51 13.69 5.54 -2.10
C SER A 51 14.64 5.34 -0.90
N ASN A 52 15.16 6.45 -0.38
CA ASN A 52 15.95 6.44 0.85
C ASN A 52 15.33 7.43 1.84
N PRO A 53 14.74 6.95 2.93
CA PRO A 53 14.58 5.53 3.32
C PRO A 53 13.64 4.75 2.40
N SER A 54 13.82 3.41 2.33
CA SER A 54 12.88 2.52 1.65
C SER A 54 11.53 2.51 2.37
N VAL A 55 10.45 2.34 1.61
CA VAL A 55 9.08 2.46 2.11
C VAL A 55 8.33 1.14 1.97
N THR A 56 7.68 0.72 3.05
CA THR A 56 6.76 -0.43 3.01
C THR A 56 5.59 -0.12 2.08
N CYS A 57 5.30 -1.01 1.13
CA CYS A 57 4.25 -0.82 0.12
C CYS A 57 3.29 -2.01 0.07
N LEU A 58 2.06 -1.74 -0.36
CA LEU A 58 1.11 -2.78 -0.74
C LEU A 58 1.21 -3.02 -2.25
N SER A 59 1.64 -4.22 -2.63
CA SER A 59 1.68 -4.65 -4.03
C SER A 59 0.34 -5.22 -4.44
N ARG A 60 -0.20 -4.71 -5.54
CA ARG A 60 -1.45 -5.17 -6.15
C ARG A 60 -1.14 -5.83 -7.50
N PRO A 61 -1.87 -6.88 -7.90
CA PRO A 61 -1.68 -7.53 -9.19
C PRO A 61 -2.29 -6.67 -10.32
N LEU A 62 -1.63 -5.54 -10.64
CA LEU A 62 -2.17 -4.54 -11.58
C LEU A 62 -2.42 -5.09 -12.97
N GLU A 63 -1.62 -6.07 -13.42
CA GLU A 63 -1.77 -6.74 -14.70
C GLU A 63 -3.07 -7.54 -14.75
N GLU A 64 -3.30 -8.42 -13.76
CA GLU A 64 -4.54 -9.18 -13.62
C GLU A 64 -5.77 -8.26 -13.49
N ILE A 65 -5.65 -7.19 -12.71
CA ILE A 65 -6.72 -6.20 -12.55
C ILE A 65 -7.04 -5.54 -13.89
N GLY A 66 -6.01 -5.17 -14.66
CA GLY A 66 -6.17 -4.55 -15.98
C GLY A 66 -6.85 -5.49 -16.99
N GLU A 67 -6.44 -6.74 -17.02
CA GLU A 67 -7.05 -7.77 -17.88
C GLU A 67 -8.53 -8.00 -17.53
N GLU A 68 -8.84 -8.16 -16.24
CA GLU A 68 -10.21 -8.36 -15.79
C GLU A 68 -11.11 -7.15 -16.06
N ILE A 69 -10.57 -5.92 -15.93
CA ILE A 69 -11.32 -4.70 -16.29
C ILE A 69 -11.65 -4.70 -17.77
N ALA A 70 -10.67 -5.03 -18.63
CA ALA A 70 -10.88 -5.06 -20.08
C ALA A 70 -11.91 -6.13 -20.50
N ASP A 71 -11.78 -7.35 -19.98
CA ASP A 71 -12.75 -8.44 -20.26
C ASP A 71 -14.16 -8.06 -19.79
N THR A 72 -14.27 -7.58 -18.54
CA THR A 72 -15.55 -7.15 -17.97
C THR A 72 -16.21 -6.06 -18.82
N ALA A 73 -15.43 -5.06 -19.26
CA ALA A 73 -15.95 -3.98 -20.09
C ALA A 73 -16.48 -4.50 -21.45
N LEU A 74 -15.74 -5.38 -22.10
CA LEU A 74 -16.16 -6.00 -23.37
C LEU A 74 -17.44 -6.81 -23.21
N ARG A 75 -17.56 -7.62 -22.17
CA ARG A 75 -18.73 -8.44 -21.88
C ARG A 75 -19.95 -7.61 -21.52
N LEU A 76 -19.77 -6.48 -20.81
CA LEU A 76 -20.83 -5.51 -20.57
C LEU A 76 -21.34 -4.88 -21.89
N CYS A 77 -20.42 -4.47 -22.76
CA CYS A 77 -20.78 -3.90 -24.06
C CYS A 77 -21.54 -4.91 -24.95
N ASN A 78 -21.24 -6.20 -24.82
CA ASN A 78 -21.90 -7.27 -25.53
C ASN A 78 -23.24 -7.69 -24.88
N GLY A 79 -23.59 -7.14 -23.71
CA GLY A 79 -24.81 -7.52 -22.98
C GLY A 79 -24.73 -8.88 -22.28
N GLU A 80 -23.53 -9.41 -22.10
CA GLU A 80 -23.28 -10.72 -21.46
C GLU A 80 -23.28 -10.64 -19.94
N LEU A 81 -23.05 -9.45 -19.39
CA LEU A 81 -23.00 -9.17 -17.96
C LEU A 81 -23.98 -8.05 -17.57
N THR A 82 -24.35 -8.04 -16.30
CA THR A 82 -25.13 -6.97 -15.67
C THR A 82 -24.33 -6.30 -14.56
N GLU A 83 -24.77 -5.15 -14.06
CA GLU A 83 -24.11 -4.43 -12.96
C GLU A 83 -23.88 -5.29 -11.70
N LYS A 84 -24.68 -6.35 -11.50
CA LYS A 84 -24.54 -7.25 -10.35
C LYS A 84 -23.34 -8.19 -10.47
N ASP A 85 -22.83 -8.36 -11.67
CA ASP A 85 -21.77 -9.34 -11.98
C ASP A 85 -20.38 -8.71 -11.97
N ILE A 86 -20.26 -7.40 -11.66
CA ILE A 86 -19.01 -6.61 -11.84
C ILE A 86 -18.11 -6.57 -10.61
N THR A 87 -18.53 -7.10 -9.46
CA THR A 87 -17.66 -7.08 -8.27
C THR A 87 -16.58 -8.14 -8.38
N ARG A 88 -15.32 -7.71 -8.27
CA ARG A 88 -14.14 -8.58 -8.25
C ARG A 88 -13.27 -8.25 -7.04
N VAL A 89 -12.66 -9.25 -6.46
CA VAL A 89 -11.74 -9.12 -5.34
C VAL A 89 -10.40 -9.71 -5.72
N PHE A 90 -9.34 -8.91 -5.60
CA PHE A 90 -7.97 -9.32 -5.88
C PHE A 90 -7.16 -9.37 -4.60
N GLY A 91 -6.29 -10.37 -4.49
CA GLY A 91 -5.32 -10.45 -3.40
C GLY A 91 -4.24 -9.37 -3.54
N SER A 92 -3.79 -8.84 -2.42
CA SER A 92 -2.66 -7.91 -2.36
C SER A 92 -1.55 -8.49 -1.48
N ARG A 93 -0.30 -8.11 -1.75
CA ARG A 93 0.87 -8.56 -0.98
C ARG A 93 1.57 -7.37 -0.34
N LEU A 94 1.87 -7.47 0.95
CA LEU A 94 2.70 -6.49 1.63
C LEU A 94 4.17 -6.71 1.26
N ILE A 95 4.81 -5.66 0.74
CA ILE A 95 6.25 -5.61 0.49
C ILE A 95 6.87 -4.76 1.58
N ASN A 96 7.61 -5.41 2.46
CA ASN A 96 8.30 -4.74 3.54
C ASN A 96 9.77 -4.49 3.14
N GLU A 97 10.06 -3.28 2.71
CA GLU A 97 11.40 -2.84 2.30
C GLU A 97 12.16 -2.16 3.45
N VAL A 98 11.50 -1.96 4.59
CA VAL A 98 12.16 -1.34 5.74
C VAL A 98 13.07 -2.35 6.40
N HIS A 99 14.37 -2.12 6.39
CA HIS A 99 15.35 -2.83 7.22
C HIS A 99 15.11 -2.53 8.71
N ARG A 100 14.01 -3.04 9.25
CA ARG A 100 13.87 -3.19 10.70
C ARG A 100 14.55 -4.48 11.08
N SER A 101 15.31 -4.45 12.17
CA SER A 101 15.74 -5.68 12.83
C SER A 101 14.51 -6.59 13.06
N PRO A 102 14.60 -7.91 12.88
CA PRO A 102 13.49 -8.84 13.15
C PRO A 102 12.84 -8.67 14.54
N ALA A 103 13.53 -8.03 15.48
CA ALA A 103 13.03 -7.74 16.83
C ALA A 103 12.00 -6.58 16.87
N ASP A 104 11.92 -5.75 15.83
CA ASP A 104 11.07 -4.54 15.82
C ASP A 104 9.73 -4.74 15.11
N VAL A 105 9.48 -5.93 14.55
CA VAL A 105 8.21 -6.26 13.88
C VAL A 105 7.23 -6.86 14.89
N LEU A 106 6.65 -6.03 15.72
CA LEU A 106 5.65 -6.43 16.72
C LEU A 106 4.20 -6.42 16.19
N PHE A 107 3.98 -6.76 14.92
CA PHE A 107 2.66 -7.12 14.42
C PHE A 107 2.75 -8.47 13.71
N PRO A 108 2.37 -9.57 14.38
CA PRO A 108 2.15 -10.80 13.67
C PRO A 108 0.93 -10.59 12.75
N VAL A 109 1.18 -10.50 11.44
CA VAL A 109 0.11 -10.65 10.45
C VAL A 109 -0.40 -12.08 10.61
N GLN A 110 -1.52 -12.24 11.29
CA GLN A 110 -2.22 -13.51 11.28
C GLN A 110 -2.66 -13.78 9.85
N PRO A 111 -2.32 -14.94 9.26
CA PRO A 111 -2.90 -15.31 7.98
C PRO A 111 -4.41 -15.40 8.20
N SER A 112 -5.17 -14.63 7.43
CA SER A 112 -6.62 -14.76 7.40
C SER A 112 -6.95 -16.20 7.08
N SER A 113 -7.44 -16.93 8.08
CA SER A 113 -8.02 -18.26 7.92
C SER A 113 -9.10 -18.15 6.85
N GLY A 114 -8.98 -18.97 5.79
CA GLY A 114 -9.88 -18.96 4.65
C GLY A 114 -11.33 -19.00 5.10
N ALA A 115 -12.09 -18.05 4.62
CA ALA A 115 -13.53 -18.19 4.50
C ALA A 115 -13.77 -18.79 3.12
N SER A 116 -13.93 -20.14 3.09
CA SER A 116 -14.64 -20.82 2.04
C SER A 116 -16.10 -20.33 2.07
N VAL A 117 -16.58 -19.77 1.00
CA VAL A 117 -17.97 -19.88 0.49
C VAL A 117 -17.92 -19.77 -1.01
#